data_f357ff93ad433794e1cd2fbb3c086b7c
#
_entry.id   f357ff93ad433794e1cd2fbb3c086b7c
#
_cell.length_a   1.000
_cell.length_b   1.000
_cell.length_c   1.000
_cell.angle_alpha   90.00
_cell.angle_beta   90.00
_cell.angle_gamma   90.00
#
_symmetry.space_group_name_H-M   'P 1'
#
loop_
_entity.id
_entity.type
_entity.pdbx_description
1 polymer ?
#
loop_
_entity_poly.entity_id
_entity_poly.type
_entity_poly.pdbx_seq_one_letter_code
_entity_poly.pdbx_strand_id
1 'polypeptide(L)'
;MAAFPPVLLRALEELQKLPGIGPKSAQRILFHLLARGPAAAQELARSLAGLAEGVERCPECRAYREVGQPCPLCSDARRDPTLLCVVESAADVLLVEATGEFHGHYHVLHGLLSPMRGVRP
;
A
#
# COMPACT_ATOMS: atom_id res chain seq x y z
N MET A 1 -17.31 21.32 12.35
CA MET A 1 -18.38 20.61 13.02
C MET A 1 -18.24 20.68 14.53
N ALA A 2 -18.85 21.72 15.12
CA ALA A 2 -18.72 21.95 16.56
C ALA A 2 -19.41 20.86 17.41
N ALA A 3 -20.23 20.01 16.80
CA ALA A 3 -20.97 18.97 17.53
C ALA A 3 -20.09 17.78 17.94
N PHE A 4 -18.90 17.65 17.38
CA PHE A 4 -18.03 16.52 17.65
C PHE A 4 -16.82 16.93 18.51
N PRO A 5 -16.35 16.03 19.37
CA PRO A 5 -15.16 16.32 20.18
C PRO A 5 -13.92 16.46 19.29
N PRO A 6 -12.92 17.25 19.73
CA PRO A 6 -11.69 17.47 18.95
C PRO A 6 -10.96 16.19 18.52
N VAL A 7 -10.96 15.16 19.36
CA VAL A 7 -10.34 13.87 19.04
C VAL A 7 -10.98 13.27 17.79
N LEU A 8 -12.30 13.32 17.70
CA LEU A 8 -13.04 12.80 16.55
C LEU A 8 -12.76 13.63 15.29
N LEU A 9 -12.74 14.95 15.44
CA LEU A 9 -12.45 15.84 14.31
C LEU A 9 -11.06 15.61 13.72
N ARG A 10 -10.06 15.38 14.56
CA ARG A 10 -8.70 15.08 14.10
C ARG A 10 -8.65 13.78 13.30
N ALA A 11 -9.34 12.76 13.78
CA ALA A 11 -9.40 11.48 13.07
C ALA A 11 -10.09 11.62 11.71
N LEU A 12 -11.16 12.43 11.66
CA LEU A 12 -11.83 12.73 10.39
C LEU A 12 -10.88 13.42 9.40
N GLU A 13 -10.12 14.40 9.86
CA GLU A 13 -9.15 15.10 9.03
C GLU A 13 -8.09 14.16 8.48
N GLU A 14 -7.55 13.28 9.31
CA GLU A 14 -6.52 12.33 8.88
C GLU A 14 -7.04 11.35 7.85
N LEU A 15 -8.26 10.83 8.03
CA LEU A 15 -8.85 9.93 7.04
C LEU A 15 -9.09 10.62 5.70
N GLN A 16 -9.47 11.88 5.72
CA GLN A 16 -9.73 12.63 4.49
C GLN A 16 -8.48 12.96 3.69
N LYS A 17 -7.30 12.83 4.28
CA LYS A 17 -6.03 12.95 3.55
C LYS A 17 -5.76 11.75 2.64
N LEU A 18 -6.46 10.65 2.86
CA LEU A 18 -6.29 9.44 2.07
C LEU A 18 -7.08 9.53 0.76
N PRO A 19 -6.52 9.04 -0.35
CA PRO A 19 -7.21 9.12 -1.63
C PRO A 19 -8.51 8.32 -1.60
N GLY A 20 -9.56 8.91 -2.18
CA GLY A 20 -10.87 8.27 -2.25
C GLY A 20 -11.73 8.40 -0.99
N ILE A 21 -11.22 9.01 0.06
CA ILE A 21 -11.99 9.19 1.30
C ILE A 21 -12.38 10.66 1.46
N GLY A 22 -13.68 10.93 1.22
CA GLY A 22 -14.27 12.24 1.46
C GLY A 22 -14.88 12.33 2.86
N PRO A 23 -15.53 13.47 3.16
CA PRO A 23 -16.10 13.69 4.49
C PRO A 23 -17.11 12.62 4.93
N LYS A 24 -17.98 12.20 4.03
CA LYS A 24 -19.00 11.20 4.39
C LYS A 24 -18.40 9.82 4.62
N SER A 25 -17.46 9.42 3.79
CA SER A 25 -16.78 8.13 3.96
C SER A 25 -15.98 8.10 5.24
N ALA A 26 -15.28 9.19 5.57
CA ALA A 26 -14.52 9.30 6.81
C ALA A 26 -15.44 9.15 8.02
N GLN A 27 -16.59 9.81 8.03
CA GLN A 27 -17.57 9.70 9.10
C GLN A 27 -18.08 8.27 9.25
N ARG A 28 -18.40 7.62 8.15
CA ARG A 28 -18.88 6.24 8.18
C ARG A 28 -17.85 5.29 8.74
N ILE A 29 -16.59 5.47 8.37
CA ILE A 29 -15.49 4.64 8.88
C ILE A 29 -15.35 4.82 10.39
N LEU A 30 -15.30 6.07 10.86
CA LEU A 30 -15.11 6.34 12.29
C LEU A 30 -16.29 5.86 13.13
N PHE A 31 -17.52 6.06 12.69
CA PHE A 31 -18.68 5.58 13.43
C PHE A 31 -18.75 4.07 13.45
N HIS A 32 -18.32 3.42 12.36
CA HIS A 32 -18.20 1.96 12.34
C HIS A 32 -17.20 1.46 13.40
N LEU A 33 -16.02 2.10 13.47
CA LEU A 33 -14.98 1.72 14.44
C LEU A 33 -15.45 1.96 15.86
N LEU A 34 -16.09 3.11 16.12
CA LEU A 34 -16.60 3.42 17.46
C LEU A 34 -17.68 2.44 17.90
N ALA A 35 -18.55 2.04 16.99
CA ALA A 35 -19.61 1.07 17.27
C ALA A 35 -19.07 -0.31 17.63
N ARG A 36 -17.90 -0.68 17.09
CA ARG A 36 -17.27 -1.97 17.37
C ARG A 36 -16.47 -2.00 18.67
N GLY A 37 -16.24 -0.86 19.28
CA GLY A 37 -15.51 -0.74 20.53
C GLY A 37 -14.02 -0.38 20.34
N PRO A 38 -13.30 -0.09 21.45
CA PRO A 38 -11.94 0.44 21.38
C PRO A 38 -10.94 -0.47 20.66
N ALA A 39 -11.12 -1.78 20.74
CA ALA A 39 -10.18 -2.73 20.14
C ALA A 39 -10.09 -2.60 18.61
N ALA A 40 -11.20 -2.28 17.95
CA ALA A 40 -11.23 -2.17 16.50
C ALA A 40 -10.30 -1.07 15.96
N ALA A 41 -10.38 0.12 16.56
CA ALA A 41 -9.50 1.23 16.19
C ALA A 41 -8.05 0.94 16.55
N GLN A 42 -7.81 0.33 17.71
CA GLN A 42 -6.47 0.01 18.17
C GLN A 42 -5.80 -1.03 17.28
N GLU A 43 -6.51 -2.05 16.85
CA GLU A 43 -5.99 -3.08 15.94
C GLU A 43 -5.63 -2.50 14.59
N LEU A 44 -6.50 -1.65 14.03
CA LEU A 44 -6.23 -0.97 12.77
C LEU A 44 -4.99 -0.07 12.90
N ALA A 45 -4.91 0.68 13.98
CA ALA A 45 -3.78 1.57 14.23
C ALA A 45 -2.46 0.79 14.32
N ARG A 46 -2.45 -0.35 15.01
CA ARG A 46 -1.26 -1.20 15.11
C ARG A 46 -0.83 -1.74 13.74
N SER A 47 -1.80 -2.18 12.94
CA SER A 47 -1.51 -2.69 11.58
C SER A 47 -0.91 -1.61 10.70
N LEU A 48 -1.47 -0.40 10.76
CA LEU A 48 -0.96 0.73 9.97
C LEU A 48 0.42 1.18 10.45
N ALA A 49 0.63 1.22 11.76
CA ALA A 49 1.94 1.55 12.32
C ALA A 49 3.00 0.53 11.88
N GLY A 50 2.61 -0.74 11.78
CA GLY A 50 3.49 -1.80 11.30
C GLY A 50 3.98 -1.61 9.88
N LEU A 51 3.20 -0.95 9.02
CA LEU A 51 3.63 -0.66 7.65
C LEU A 51 4.86 0.25 7.61
N ALA A 52 4.91 1.25 8.50
CA ALA A 52 5.99 2.23 8.47
C ALA A 52 7.36 1.61 8.73
N GLU A 53 7.42 0.58 9.57
CA GLU A 53 8.67 -0.05 9.99
C GLU A 53 8.86 -1.46 9.41
N GLY A 54 7.78 -2.10 8.99
CA GLY A 54 7.78 -3.50 8.61
C GLY A 54 7.88 -3.79 7.13
N VAL A 55 7.82 -2.76 6.28
CA VAL A 55 7.83 -2.93 4.82
C VAL A 55 8.97 -2.12 4.23
N GLU A 56 9.71 -2.73 3.31
CA GLU A 56 10.79 -2.07 2.58
C GLU A 56 10.71 -2.47 1.10
N ARG A 57 11.43 -1.74 0.25
CA ARG A 57 11.55 -2.12 -1.16
C ARG A 57 12.62 -3.20 -1.29
N CYS A 58 12.28 -4.26 -2.03
CA CYS A 58 13.25 -5.31 -2.34
C CYS A 58 14.43 -4.70 -3.10
N PRO A 59 15.69 -4.94 -2.70
CA PRO A 59 16.84 -4.37 -3.40
C PRO A 59 17.00 -4.88 -4.83
N GLU A 60 16.44 -6.02 -5.17
CA GLU A 60 16.53 -6.58 -6.54
C GLU A 60 15.40 -6.13 -7.44
N CYS A 61 14.14 -6.44 -7.09
CA CYS A 61 13.00 -6.14 -7.95
C CYS A 61 12.33 -4.82 -7.64
N ARG A 62 12.60 -4.23 -6.47
CA ARG A 62 12.03 -2.97 -5.99
C ARG A 62 10.56 -3.03 -5.62
N ALA A 63 9.95 -4.20 -5.65
CA ALA A 63 8.62 -4.40 -5.07
C ALA A 63 8.70 -4.37 -3.54
N TYR A 64 7.57 -4.35 -2.88
CA TYR A 64 7.56 -4.31 -1.41
C TYR A 64 7.76 -5.70 -0.82
N ARG A 65 8.55 -5.78 0.24
CA ARG A 65 8.72 -7.00 1.04
C ARG A 65 8.70 -6.65 2.52
N GLU A 66 8.45 -7.65 3.34
CA GLU A 66 8.55 -7.46 4.79
C GLU A 66 10.03 -7.43 5.20
N VAL A 67 10.36 -6.50 6.08
CA VAL A 67 11.74 -6.35 6.59
C VAL A 67 12.18 -7.66 7.23
N GLY A 68 13.36 -8.14 6.84
CA GLY A 68 13.94 -9.38 7.36
C GLY A 68 13.39 -10.66 6.74
N GLN A 69 12.47 -10.57 5.78
CA GLN A 69 11.90 -11.73 5.11
C GLN A 69 12.29 -11.76 3.63
N PRO A 70 12.27 -12.95 3.00
CA PRO A 70 12.51 -13.04 1.56
C PRO A 70 11.44 -12.29 0.77
N CYS A 71 11.84 -11.74 -0.39
CA CYS A 71 10.86 -11.11 -1.29
C CYS A 71 9.91 -12.18 -1.85
N PRO A 72 8.59 -12.01 -1.73
CA PRO A 72 7.64 -13.00 -2.23
C PRO A 72 7.72 -13.24 -3.73
N LEU A 73 8.17 -12.25 -4.49
CA LEU A 73 8.30 -12.37 -5.94
C LEU A 73 9.64 -12.98 -6.33
N CYS A 74 10.75 -12.43 -5.81
CA CYS A 74 12.10 -12.86 -6.18
C CYS A 74 12.43 -14.26 -5.69
N SER A 75 11.89 -14.67 -4.54
CA SER A 75 12.18 -15.96 -3.93
C SER A 75 11.26 -17.09 -4.38
N ASP A 76 10.26 -16.80 -5.20
CA ASP A 76 9.32 -17.80 -5.69
C ASP A 76 9.98 -18.61 -6.80
N ALA A 77 10.36 -19.84 -6.48
CA ALA A 77 11.04 -20.74 -7.41
C ALA A 77 10.17 -21.18 -8.59
N ARG A 78 8.85 -20.97 -8.52
CA ARG A 78 7.95 -21.30 -9.62
C ARG A 78 7.96 -20.27 -10.73
N ARG A 79 8.58 -19.09 -10.51
CA ARG A 79 8.65 -18.04 -11.53
C ARG A 79 9.80 -18.28 -12.48
N ASP A 80 9.55 -17.96 -13.76
CA ASP A 80 10.53 -18.13 -14.82
C ASP A 80 11.55 -16.97 -14.76
N PRO A 81 12.84 -17.26 -14.44
CA PRO A 81 13.84 -16.20 -14.31
C PRO A 81 14.25 -15.56 -15.63
N THR A 82 13.81 -16.13 -16.76
CA THR A 82 14.11 -15.56 -18.08
C THR A 82 13.10 -14.51 -18.55
N LEU A 83 11.98 -14.37 -17.82
CA LEU A 83 10.92 -13.41 -18.13
C LEU A 83 10.95 -12.27 -17.15
N LEU A 84 10.98 -11.05 -17.63
CA LEU A 84 10.99 -9.84 -16.82
C LEU A 84 9.89 -8.89 -17.26
N CYS A 85 9.04 -8.47 -16.31
CA CYS A 85 8.02 -7.46 -16.52
C CYS A 85 8.41 -6.19 -15.77
N VAL A 86 8.66 -5.11 -16.49
CA VAL A 86 8.99 -3.82 -15.88
C VAL A 86 7.70 -3.01 -15.73
N VAL A 87 7.42 -2.58 -14.50
CA VAL A 87 6.21 -1.83 -14.19
C VAL A 87 6.54 -0.52 -13.48
N GLU A 88 5.63 0.45 -13.56
CA GLU A 88 5.84 1.76 -12.96
C GLU A 88 5.67 1.76 -11.45
N SER A 89 4.73 0.98 -10.95
CA SER A 89 4.37 0.98 -9.53
C SER A 89 4.13 -0.42 -9.01
N ALA A 90 4.16 -0.55 -7.68
CA ALA A 90 3.84 -1.83 -7.04
C ALA A 90 2.38 -2.24 -7.28
N ALA A 91 1.47 -1.28 -7.45
CA ALA A 91 0.07 -1.57 -7.77
C ALA A 91 -0.05 -2.30 -9.12
N ASP A 92 0.81 -1.98 -10.08
CA ASP A 92 0.80 -2.63 -11.39
C ASP A 92 1.15 -4.12 -11.29
N VAL A 93 1.99 -4.50 -10.32
CA VAL A 93 2.27 -5.91 -10.05
C VAL A 93 0.97 -6.66 -9.73
N LEU A 94 0.14 -6.07 -8.89
CA LEU A 94 -1.14 -6.68 -8.52
C LEU A 94 -2.06 -6.84 -9.73
N LEU A 95 -2.08 -5.85 -10.63
CA LEU A 95 -2.88 -5.91 -11.84
C LEU A 95 -2.43 -7.04 -12.77
N VAL A 96 -1.12 -7.18 -12.95
CA VAL A 96 -0.56 -8.24 -13.80
C VAL A 96 -0.80 -9.62 -13.16
N GLU A 97 -0.57 -9.75 -11.84
CA GLU A 97 -0.80 -11.01 -11.13
C GLU A 97 -2.27 -11.43 -11.19
N ALA A 98 -3.19 -10.47 -11.19
CA ALA A 98 -4.62 -10.78 -11.26
C ALA A 98 -5.02 -11.46 -12.57
N THR A 99 -4.25 -11.31 -13.65
CA THR A 99 -4.52 -12.00 -14.92
C THR A 99 -4.25 -13.50 -14.84
N GLY A 100 -3.38 -13.94 -13.93
CA GLY A 100 -2.98 -15.34 -13.80
C GLY A 100 -2.12 -15.87 -14.96
N GLU A 101 -1.73 -15.00 -15.88
CA GLU A 101 -1.03 -15.40 -17.10
C GLU A 101 0.48 -15.15 -17.09
N PHE A 102 0.96 -14.32 -16.18
CA PHE A 102 2.38 -14.01 -16.11
C PHE A 102 3.03 -14.73 -14.92
N HIS A 103 4.09 -15.47 -15.19
CA HIS A 103 4.81 -16.25 -14.16
C HIS A 103 6.31 -15.95 -14.15
N GLY A 104 6.69 -14.75 -14.56
CA GLY A 104 8.08 -14.29 -14.54
C GLY A 104 8.40 -13.42 -13.35
N HIS A 105 9.52 -12.72 -13.47
CA HIS A 105 10.00 -11.77 -12.47
C HIS A 105 9.56 -10.35 -12.81
N TYR A 106 9.67 -9.45 -11.83
CA TYR A 106 9.28 -8.05 -11.99
C TYR A 106 10.44 -7.13 -11.67
N HIS A 107 10.37 -5.92 -12.21
CA HIS A 107 11.16 -4.79 -11.75
C HIS A 107 10.24 -3.57 -11.64
N VAL A 108 10.17 -3.00 -10.45
CA VAL A 108 9.27 -1.88 -10.15
C VAL A 108 10.07 -0.58 -10.16
N LEU A 109 9.69 0.36 -11.02
CA LEU A 109 10.43 1.62 -11.19
C LEU A 109 10.08 2.67 -10.14
N HIS A 110 8.88 2.61 -9.57
CA HIS A 110 8.35 3.60 -8.64
C HIS A 110 8.28 5.01 -9.24
N GLY A 111 7.91 5.08 -10.52
CA GLY A 111 7.71 6.33 -11.21
C GLY A 111 7.65 6.13 -12.72
N LEU A 112 7.18 7.15 -13.42
CA LEU A 112 7.12 7.13 -14.88
C LEU A 112 8.49 7.44 -15.46
N LEU A 113 8.87 6.72 -16.52
CA LEU A 113 10.04 7.05 -17.31
C LEU A 113 9.70 8.21 -18.23
N SER A 114 9.82 9.44 -17.70
CA SER A 114 9.50 10.66 -18.44
C SER A 114 10.62 11.65 -18.26
N PRO A 115 11.37 12.00 -19.33
CA PRO A 115 12.39 13.05 -19.25
C PRO A 115 11.83 14.39 -18.79
N MET A 116 10.59 14.68 -19.13
CA MET A 116 9.92 15.92 -18.73
C MET A 116 9.64 16.02 -17.24
N ARG A 117 9.53 14.87 -16.57
CA ARG A 117 9.34 14.79 -15.12
C ARG A 117 10.63 14.60 -14.37
N GLY A 118 11.74 14.44 -15.09
CA GLY A 118 13.02 14.15 -14.47
C GLY A 118 13.15 12.75 -13.86
N VAL A 119 12.22 11.82 -14.15
CA VAL A 119 12.28 10.46 -13.66
C VAL A 119 13.26 9.66 -14.50
N ARG A 120 14.18 8.95 -13.83
CA ARG A 120 15.19 8.10 -14.47
C ARG A 120 15.08 6.67 -13.95
N PRO A 121 15.45 5.68 -14.78
CA PRO A 121 15.53 4.31 -14.31
C PRO A 121 16.59 4.10 -13.22
#